data_d44a7d32a1ed09ad70f5c7c155c83c7d
#
_entry.id   d44a7d32a1ed09ad70f5c7c155c83c7d
#
_cell.length_a   1.000
_cell.length_b   1.000
_cell.length_c   1.000
_cell.angle_alpha   90.00
_cell.angle_beta   90.00
_cell.angle_gamma   90.00
#
_symmetry.space_group_name_H-M   'P 1'
#
loop_
_entity.id
_entity.type
_entity.pdbx_description
1 polymer ?
#
loop_
_entity_poly.entity_id
_entity_poly.type
_entity_poly.pdbx_seq_one_letter_code
_entity_poly.pdbx_strand_id
1 'polypeptide(L)'
;MSDLHNESIFITGGGSGLGLALVERFIEEGAQVATLELSAAKVASLRQRFGEHILAVEGNVTCYADYQRAVDQILTRSGKLDCFIGNAGIWDHNASLVNSPAETLETGFHELFNVNVLGYLLGAKACAPALIASEGSMIFTLSNAAWYPGGGGPLYTASKHAATGLIRQLAYELAPKVRVNGVGPCGMASDLRGPQALGQSETSIMQSLTPEKIAAILPLQFFPQPADFTGPYVMLASRRNNRALSGVMINADAGLAIRGIRHVAAGLDL
;
A
#
# COMPACT_ATOMS: atom_id res chain seq x y z
N MET A 1 25.88 -1.58 -6.93
CA MET A 1 25.07 -2.05 -5.80
C MET A 1 23.83 -1.16 -5.71
N SER A 2 22.67 -1.73 -5.44
CA SER A 2 21.46 -0.97 -5.21
C SER A 2 21.60 -0.06 -3.97
N ASP A 3 20.95 1.10 -4.00
CA ASP A 3 20.94 2.05 -2.87
C ASP A 3 20.20 1.51 -1.63
N LEU A 4 19.50 0.37 -1.77
CA LEU A 4 18.74 -0.27 -0.69
C LEU A 4 19.44 -1.51 -0.12
N HIS A 5 20.65 -1.79 -0.56
CA HIS A 5 21.42 -2.93 -0.05
C HIS A 5 21.62 -2.80 1.46
N ASN A 6 21.20 -3.85 2.21
CA ASN A 6 21.18 -3.89 3.68
C ASN A 6 20.25 -2.88 4.38
N GLU A 7 19.35 -2.18 3.67
CA GLU A 7 18.30 -1.43 4.29
C GLU A 7 17.22 -2.39 4.85
N SER A 8 16.68 -2.06 6.02
CA SER A 8 15.61 -2.82 6.67
C SER A 8 14.24 -2.24 6.32
N ILE A 9 13.42 -3.01 5.62
CA ILE A 9 12.14 -2.57 5.06
C ILE A 9 11.01 -3.38 5.69
N PHE A 10 10.02 -2.71 6.27
CA PHE A 10 8.84 -3.33 6.85
C PHE A 10 7.58 -3.03 6.03
N ILE A 11 6.92 -4.06 5.51
CA ILE A 11 5.74 -3.96 4.62
C ILE A 11 4.55 -4.62 5.28
N THR A 12 3.37 -3.99 5.27
CA THR A 12 2.12 -4.64 5.71
C THR A 12 1.37 -5.26 4.53
N GLY A 13 0.82 -6.47 4.70
CA GLY A 13 0.06 -7.17 3.66
C GLY A 13 0.97 -7.67 2.54
N GLY A 14 2.13 -8.26 2.88
CA GLY A 14 3.13 -8.73 1.92
C GLY A 14 2.81 -10.06 1.24
N GLY A 15 1.68 -10.69 1.57
CA GLY A 15 1.38 -12.06 1.11
C GLY A 15 0.71 -12.16 -0.25
N SER A 16 0.29 -11.06 -0.87
CA SER A 16 -0.35 -11.07 -2.20
C SER A 16 -0.32 -9.69 -2.88
N GLY A 17 -0.68 -9.66 -4.17
CA GLY A 17 -0.86 -8.42 -4.94
C GLY A 17 0.35 -7.49 -4.88
N LEU A 18 0.09 -6.19 -4.70
CA LEU A 18 1.16 -5.18 -4.62
C LEU A 18 2.13 -5.44 -3.47
N GLY A 19 1.63 -5.88 -2.30
CA GLY A 19 2.49 -6.16 -1.15
C GLY A 19 3.52 -7.25 -1.45
N LEU A 20 3.11 -8.33 -2.13
CA LEU A 20 4.03 -9.38 -2.55
C LEU A 20 5.03 -8.89 -3.60
N ALA A 21 4.58 -8.11 -4.58
CA ALA A 21 5.48 -7.53 -5.58
C ALA A 21 6.51 -6.56 -4.94
N LEU A 22 6.11 -5.84 -3.89
CA LEU A 22 7.04 -5.02 -3.10
C LEU A 22 8.05 -5.88 -2.35
N VAL A 23 7.61 -6.98 -1.71
CA VAL A 23 8.52 -7.93 -1.04
C VAL A 23 9.55 -8.44 -2.03
N GLU A 24 9.13 -8.93 -3.20
CA GLU A 24 10.01 -9.43 -4.26
C GLU A 24 11.01 -8.36 -4.69
N ARG A 25 10.51 -7.19 -5.03
CA ARG A 25 11.34 -6.09 -5.52
C ARG A 25 12.36 -5.62 -4.47
N PHE A 26 11.99 -5.47 -3.22
CA PHE A 26 12.95 -5.04 -2.19
C PHE A 26 14.00 -6.11 -1.86
N ILE A 27 13.67 -7.40 -1.94
CA ILE A 27 14.64 -8.50 -1.86
C ILE A 27 15.62 -8.43 -3.05
N GLU A 28 15.14 -8.20 -4.27
CA GLU A 28 15.99 -8.01 -5.48
C GLU A 28 16.93 -6.81 -5.34
N GLU A 29 16.48 -5.75 -4.68
CA GLU A 29 17.31 -4.58 -4.37
C GLU A 29 18.33 -4.84 -3.23
N GLY A 30 18.34 -6.03 -2.64
CA GLY A 30 19.27 -6.42 -1.58
C GLY A 30 18.87 -5.93 -0.18
N ALA A 31 17.63 -5.52 0.02
CA ALA A 31 17.11 -5.11 1.30
C ALA A 31 16.79 -6.33 2.20
N GLN A 32 16.82 -6.12 3.52
CA GLN A 32 16.28 -7.02 4.52
C GLN A 32 14.79 -6.75 4.68
N VAL A 33 13.94 -7.68 4.23
CA VAL A 33 12.49 -7.44 4.19
C VAL A 33 11.79 -8.12 5.36
N ALA A 34 10.89 -7.38 6.00
CA ALA A 34 9.93 -7.91 6.96
C ALA A 34 8.50 -7.62 6.51
N THR A 35 7.55 -8.48 6.88
CA THR A 35 6.13 -8.23 6.62
C THR A 35 5.25 -8.65 7.78
N LEU A 36 4.17 -7.87 8.01
CA LEU A 36 3.03 -8.23 8.85
C LEU A 36 1.89 -8.65 7.92
N GLU A 37 1.45 -9.91 8.05
CA GLU A 37 0.44 -10.52 7.18
C GLU A 37 -0.63 -11.21 8.03
N LEU A 38 -1.89 -10.99 7.70
CA LEU A 38 -3.03 -11.54 8.46
C LEU A 38 -3.18 -13.04 8.29
N SER A 39 -2.89 -13.56 7.11
CA SER A 39 -3.11 -14.96 6.74
C SER A 39 -1.92 -15.84 7.12
N ALA A 40 -2.11 -16.77 8.07
CA ALA A 40 -1.11 -17.78 8.43
C ALA A 40 -0.62 -18.58 7.20
N ALA A 41 -1.51 -18.91 6.26
CA ALA A 41 -1.16 -19.62 5.03
C ALA A 41 -0.24 -18.79 4.13
N LYS A 42 -0.50 -17.47 3.98
CA LYS A 42 0.35 -16.56 3.22
C LYS A 42 1.70 -16.37 3.92
N VAL A 43 1.73 -16.29 5.25
CA VAL A 43 2.99 -16.25 6.03
C VAL A 43 3.83 -17.50 5.78
N ALA A 44 3.22 -18.70 5.84
CA ALA A 44 3.91 -19.95 5.55
C ALA A 44 4.49 -20.00 4.12
N SER A 45 3.69 -19.56 3.13
CA SER A 45 4.12 -19.48 1.72
C SER A 45 5.30 -18.51 1.53
N LEU A 46 5.27 -17.35 2.17
CA LEU A 46 6.37 -16.38 2.12
C LEU A 46 7.65 -16.96 2.70
N ARG A 47 7.58 -17.62 3.85
CA ARG A 47 8.73 -18.28 4.49
C ARG A 47 9.30 -19.41 3.62
N GLN A 48 8.43 -20.21 3.02
CA GLN A 48 8.85 -21.26 2.10
C GLN A 48 9.55 -20.70 0.85
N ARG A 49 9.01 -19.62 0.28
CA ARG A 49 9.51 -19.05 -0.97
C ARG A 49 10.81 -18.27 -0.82
N PHE A 50 10.92 -17.48 0.23
CA PHE A 50 12.05 -16.53 0.40
C PHE A 50 13.04 -16.94 1.51
N GLY A 51 12.73 -17.94 2.30
CA GLY A 51 13.61 -18.46 3.36
C GLY A 51 14.11 -17.36 4.29
N GLU A 52 15.42 -17.25 4.40
CA GLU A 52 16.08 -16.26 5.26
C GLU A 52 16.07 -14.83 4.72
N HIS A 53 15.60 -14.61 3.49
CA HIS A 53 15.52 -13.26 2.93
C HIS A 53 14.31 -12.48 3.44
N ILE A 54 13.37 -13.12 4.15
CA ILE A 54 12.19 -12.47 4.69
C ILE A 54 11.97 -12.79 6.18
N LEU A 55 11.48 -11.80 6.92
CA LEU A 55 10.86 -11.98 8.24
C LEU A 55 9.34 -11.84 8.08
N ALA A 56 8.63 -12.93 7.88
CA ALA A 56 7.17 -12.92 7.80
C ALA A 56 6.55 -13.16 9.18
N VAL A 57 5.81 -12.18 9.67
CA VAL A 57 5.13 -12.18 10.97
C VAL A 57 3.62 -12.26 10.74
N GLU A 58 2.96 -13.22 11.37
CA GLU A 58 1.49 -13.27 11.39
C GLU A 58 0.95 -12.21 12.32
N GLY A 59 -0.05 -11.42 11.87
CA GLY A 59 -0.70 -10.42 12.71
C GLY A 59 -1.66 -9.52 11.93
N ASN A 60 -2.45 -8.78 12.72
CA ASN A 60 -3.52 -7.91 12.22
C ASN A 60 -3.10 -6.44 12.32
N VAL A 61 -3.18 -5.71 11.21
CA VAL A 61 -2.87 -4.26 11.16
C VAL A 61 -3.80 -3.39 12.03
N THR A 62 -4.91 -3.93 12.49
CA THR A 62 -5.80 -3.25 13.45
C THR A 62 -5.41 -3.48 14.91
N CYS A 63 -4.35 -4.27 15.17
CA CYS A 63 -3.85 -4.60 16.50
C CYS A 63 -2.46 -3.98 16.73
N TYR A 64 -2.36 -3.03 17.64
CA TYR A 64 -1.09 -2.36 17.96
C TYR A 64 -0.02 -3.32 18.49
N ALA A 65 -0.41 -4.31 19.32
CA ALA A 65 0.52 -5.28 19.87
C ALA A 65 1.19 -6.16 18.79
N ASP A 66 0.50 -6.43 17.68
CA ASP A 66 1.07 -7.16 16.55
C ASP A 66 2.15 -6.36 15.83
N TYR A 67 1.94 -5.05 15.69
CA TYR A 67 2.97 -4.14 15.19
C TYR A 67 4.19 -4.07 16.11
N GLN A 68 3.97 -3.94 17.44
CA GLN A 68 5.08 -3.91 18.40
C GLN A 68 5.91 -5.19 18.30
N ARG A 69 5.26 -6.36 18.31
CA ARG A 69 5.92 -7.66 18.15
C ARG A 69 6.71 -7.75 16.84
N ALA A 70 6.17 -7.26 15.73
CA ALA A 70 6.87 -7.26 14.45
C ALA A 70 8.10 -6.35 14.48
N VAL A 71 7.97 -5.13 14.99
CA VAL A 71 9.10 -4.18 15.13
C VAL A 71 10.20 -4.73 16.03
N ASP A 72 9.86 -5.35 17.16
CA ASP A 72 10.84 -5.96 18.07
C ASP A 72 11.63 -7.08 17.37
N GLN A 73 10.95 -7.91 16.57
CA GLN A 73 11.61 -8.96 15.79
C GLN A 73 12.51 -8.38 14.69
N ILE A 74 12.08 -7.29 14.03
CA ILE A 74 12.89 -6.59 13.03
C ILE A 74 14.16 -6.04 13.67
N LEU A 75 14.04 -5.34 14.78
CA LEU A 75 15.18 -4.76 15.49
C LEU A 75 16.14 -5.84 16.01
N THR A 76 15.62 -6.96 16.50
CA THR A 76 16.44 -8.12 16.91
C THR A 76 17.23 -8.69 15.74
N ARG A 77 16.64 -8.76 14.55
CA ARG A 77 17.25 -9.34 13.35
C ARG A 77 18.21 -8.41 12.64
N SER A 78 17.80 -7.14 12.44
CA SER A 78 18.48 -6.17 11.57
C SER A 78 19.20 -5.07 12.33
N GLY A 79 18.93 -4.91 13.63
CA GLY A 79 19.44 -3.82 14.47
C GLY A 79 18.83 -2.44 14.16
N LYS A 80 18.06 -2.31 13.08
CA LYS A 80 17.48 -1.04 12.60
C LYS A 80 16.20 -1.25 11.81
N LEU A 81 15.45 -0.17 11.61
CA LEU A 81 14.35 -0.10 10.64
C LEU A 81 14.54 1.18 9.80
N ASP A 82 14.67 1.05 8.48
CA ASP A 82 14.96 2.18 7.60
C ASP A 82 13.73 2.65 6.82
N CYS A 83 12.79 1.75 6.52
CA CYS A 83 11.55 2.13 5.84
C CYS A 83 10.36 1.31 6.35
N PHE A 84 9.24 1.99 6.59
CA PHE A 84 7.94 1.39 6.84
C PHE A 84 7.00 1.64 5.65
N ILE A 85 6.37 0.57 5.13
CA ILE A 85 5.40 0.65 4.04
C ILE A 85 4.04 0.17 4.53
N GLY A 86 3.15 1.11 4.80
CA GLY A 86 1.75 0.86 5.10
C GLY A 86 1.00 0.51 3.81
N ASN A 87 0.91 -0.80 3.49
CA ASN A 87 0.33 -1.25 2.23
C ASN A 87 -0.99 -2.04 2.43
N ALA A 88 -1.17 -2.75 3.54
CA ALA A 88 -2.39 -3.52 3.77
C ALA A 88 -3.65 -2.65 3.62
N GLY A 89 -4.65 -3.19 2.95
CA GLY A 89 -5.90 -2.49 2.70
C GLY A 89 -6.99 -3.42 2.18
N ILE A 90 -8.24 -2.97 2.28
CA ILE A 90 -9.43 -3.61 1.71
C ILE A 90 -10.22 -2.59 0.89
N TRP A 91 -11.06 -3.08 -0.04
CA TRP A 91 -11.78 -2.27 -1.03
C TRP A 91 -13.29 -2.60 -1.02
N ASP A 92 -14.14 -1.61 -1.10
CA ASP A 92 -15.59 -1.76 -0.98
C ASP A 92 -16.33 -2.20 -2.26
N HIS A 93 -15.62 -2.70 -3.27
CA HIS A 93 -16.17 -3.17 -4.54
C HIS A 93 -17.18 -2.21 -5.18
N ASN A 94 -16.94 -0.89 -5.07
CA ASN A 94 -17.86 0.16 -5.53
C ASN A 94 -19.25 0.07 -4.86
N ALA A 95 -19.32 -0.28 -3.58
CA ALA A 95 -20.59 -0.33 -2.84
C ALA A 95 -21.39 0.95 -3.05
N SER A 96 -22.67 0.80 -3.35
CA SER A 96 -23.57 1.93 -3.64
C SER A 96 -24.14 2.51 -2.35
N LEU A 97 -24.06 3.82 -2.17
CA LEU A 97 -24.72 4.51 -1.06
C LEU A 97 -26.23 4.25 -1.04
N VAL A 98 -26.86 4.25 -2.21
CA VAL A 98 -28.33 4.12 -2.32
C VAL A 98 -28.81 2.69 -2.11
N ASN A 99 -28.03 1.71 -2.60
CA ASN A 99 -28.44 0.30 -2.59
C ASN A 99 -27.97 -0.47 -1.35
N SER A 100 -27.09 0.12 -0.53
CA SER A 100 -26.59 -0.54 0.69
C SER A 100 -27.46 -0.16 1.89
N PRO A 101 -27.86 -1.14 2.73
CA PRO A 101 -28.54 -0.86 4.00
C PRO A 101 -27.68 0.02 4.92
N ALA A 102 -28.30 0.88 5.72
CA ALA A 102 -27.59 1.81 6.60
C ALA A 102 -26.68 1.07 7.61
N GLU A 103 -27.16 0.00 8.20
CA GLU A 103 -26.43 -0.82 9.17
C GLU A 103 -25.20 -1.49 8.54
N THR A 104 -25.31 -1.88 7.27
CA THR A 104 -24.20 -2.46 6.50
C THR A 104 -23.14 -1.39 6.17
N LEU A 105 -23.58 -0.16 5.84
CA LEU A 105 -22.66 0.95 5.62
C LEU A 105 -21.93 1.33 6.91
N GLU A 106 -22.59 1.37 8.06
CA GLU A 106 -21.98 1.67 9.36
C GLU A 106 -20.91 0.64 9.74
N THR A 107 -21.26 -0.65 9.70
CA THR A 107 -20.32 -1.74 10.02
C THR A 107 -19.17 -1.82 9.02
N GLY A 108 -19.47 -1.66 7.73
CA GLY A 108 -18.46 -1.61 6.66
C GLY A 108 -17.52 -0.41 6.79
N PHE A 109 -18.01 0.76 7.22
CA PHE A 109 -17.20 1.93 7.53
C PHE A 109 -16.18 1.61 8.61
N HIS A 110 -16.62 1.06 9.74
CA HIS A 110 -15.71 0.72 10.83
C HIS A 110 -14.64 -0.30 10.40
N GLU A 111 -15.02 -1.36 9.71
CA GLU A 111 -14.06 -2.37 9.25
C GLU A 111 -13.05 -1.78 8.28
N LEU A 112 -13.53 -1.05 7.25
CA LEU A 112 -12.67 -0.50 6.20
C LEU A 112 -11.74 0.59 6.73
N PHE A 113 -12.24 1.51 7.58
CA PHE A 113 -11.41 2.55 8.18
C PHE A 113 -10.42 1.99 9.20
N ASN A 114 -10.79 0.94 9.94
CA ASN A 114 -9.87 0.27 10.85
C ASN A 114 -8.67 -0.33 10.09
N VAL A 115 -8.90 -0.95 8.93
CA VAL A 115 -7.80 -1.49 8.13
C VAL A 115 -7.04 -0.37 7.40
N ASN A 116 -7.73 0.48 6.63
CA ASN A 116 -7.09 1.39 5.68
C ASN A 116 -6.54 2.67 6.31
N VAL A 117 -7.04 3.08 7.48
CA VAL A 117 -6.65 4.35 8.14
C VAL A 117 -6.03 4.09 9.51
N LEU A 118 -6.75 3.42 10.42
CA LEU A 118 -6.22 3.13 11.75
C LEU A 118 -4.99 2.21 11.65
N GLY A 119 -4.99 1.20 10.76
CA GLY A 119 -3.84 0.34 10.51
C GLY A 119 -2.59 1.13 10.12
N TYR A 120 -2.73 2.15 9.27
CA TYR A 120 -1.60 3.03 8.91
C TYR A 120 -1.11 3.86 10.11
N LEU A 121 -2.03 4.39 10.90
CA LEU A 121 -1.70 5.18 12.10
C LEU A 121 -0.99 4.33 13.16
N LEU A 122 -1.48 3.11 13.42
CA LEU A 122 -0.86 2.18 14.38
C LEU A 122 0.52 1.74 13.92
N GLY A 123 0.69 1.44 12.64
CA GLY A 123 1.98 1.10 12.05
C GLY A 123 2.98 2.26 12.14
N ALA A 124 2.54 3.48 11.80
CA ALA A 124 3.36 4.68 11.97
C ALA A 124 3.79 4.86 13.42
N LYS A 125 2.87 4.70 14.37
CA LYS A 125 3.14 4.82 15.82
C LYS A 125 4.17 3.81 16.29
N ALA A 126 4.05 2.54 15.88
CA ALA A 126 4.96 1.48 16.30
C ALA A 126 6.36 1.64 15.69
N CYS A 127 6.44 2.06 14.42
CA CYS A 127 7.70 2.21 13.70
C CYS A 127 8.45 3.52 13.98
N ALA A 128 7.75 4.57 14.43
CA ALA A 128 8.32 5.91 14.58
C ALA A 128 9.62 5.97 15.42
N PRO A 129 9.75 5.31 16.59
CA PRO A 129 10.99 5.37 17.35
C PRO A 129 12.20 4.84 16.59
N ALA A 130 12.04 3.69 15.91
CA ALA A 130 13.11 3.08 15.13
C ALA A 130 13.47 3.92 13.90
N LEU A 131 12.46 4.45 13.19
CA LEU A 131 12.65 5.31 12.02
C LEU A 131 13.26 6.66 12.37
N ILE A 132 12.96 7.22 13.54
CA ILE A 132 13.62 8.44 14.04
C ILE A 132 15.11 8.17 14.30
N ALA A 133 15.43 7.01 14.88
CA ALA A 133 16.81 6.64 15.17
C ALA A 133 17.63 6.39 13.89
N SER A 134 17.04 5.80 12.86
CA SER A 134 17.70 5.57 11.56
C SER A 134 17.61 6.77 10.60
N GLU A 135 16.84 7.82 10.94
CA GLU A 135 16.42 8.91 10.05
C GLU A 135 15.74 8.37 8.76
N GLY A 136 14.87 7.41 8.90
CA GLY A 136 14.28 6.59 7.86
C GLY A 136 13.13 7.25 7.09
N SER A 137 12.21 6.41 6.60
CA SER A 137 11.04 6.88 5.85
C SER A 137 9.79 6.05 6.11
N MET A 138 8.62 6.65 5.85
CA MET A 138 7.32 5.98 5.78
C MET A 138 6.73 6.19 4.39
N ILE A 139 6.12 5.14 3.84
CA ILE A 139 5.42 5.20 2.56
C ILE A 139 4.05 4.55 2.74
N PHE A 140 2.99 5.25 2.33
CA PHE A 140 1.63 4.72 2.44
C PHE A 140 1.03 4.47 1.06
N THR A 141 0.44 3.28 0.90
CA THR A 141 -0.28 2.91 -0.31
C THR A 141 -1.64 3.61 -0.34
N LEU A 142 -1.75 4.58 -1.22
CA LEU A 142 -2.99 5.26 -1.55
C LEU A 142 -3.76 4.48 -2.64
N SER A 143 -4.43 5.20 -3.50
CA SER A 143 -5.13 4.76 -4.69
C SER A 143 -5.43 5.99 -5.54
N ASN A 144 -5.74 5.82 -6.80
CA ASN A 144 -6.40 6.85 -7.61
C ASN A 144 -7.66 7.42 -6.90
N ALA A 145 -8.35 6.61 -6.09
CA ALA A 145 -9.48 7.03 -5.24
C ALA A 145 -9.11 8.07 -4.16
N ALA A 146 -7.83 8.39 -3.98
CA ALA A 146 -7.37 9.44 -3.07
C ALA A 146 -7.48 10.86 -3.68
N TRP A 147 -7.74 10.98 -4.98
CA TRP A 147 -7.79 12.25 -5.72
C TRP A 147 -9.10 12.46 -6.49
N TYR A 148 -9.68 11.38 -7.05
CA TYR A 148 -10.88 11.48 -7.88
C TYR A 148 -11.80 10.25 -7.70
N PRO A 149 -13.10 10.39 -8.03
CA PRO A 149 -14.06 9.31 -7.88
C PRO A 149 -13.85 8.18 -8.89
N GLY A 150 -14.51 7.05 -8.64
CA GLY A 150 -14.55 5.91 -9.55
C GLY A 150 -13.48 4.84 -9.31
N GLY A 151 -12.62 5.01 -8.29
CA GLY A 151 -11.67 3.99 -7.84
C GLY A 151 -12.21 3.08 -6.73
N GLY A 152 -13.43 3.33 -6.27
CA GLY A 152 -14.15 2.62 -5.23
C GLY A 152 -15.47 3.29 -4.91
N GLY A 153 -16.24 2.71 -4.00
CA GLY A 153 -17.43 3.31 -3.43
C GLY A 153 -17.11 4.40 -2.40
N PRO A 154 -18.12 4.94 -1.70
CA PRO A 154 -17.97 6.05 -0.78
C PRO A 154 -17.05 5.74 0.40
N LEU A 155 -17.06 4.52 0.92
CA LEU A 155 -16.25 4.14 2.07
C LEU A 155 -14.77 4.09 1.72
N TYR A 156 -14.43 3.41 0.63
CA TYR A 156 -13.04 3.29 0.16
C TYR A 156 -12.48 4.66 -0.26
N THR A 157 -13.23 5.40 -1.06
CA THR A 157 -12.82 6.75 -1.51
C THR A 157 -12.55 7.66 -0.33
N ALA A 158 -13.45 7.70 0.68
CA ALA A 158 -13.25 8.48 1.89
C ALA A 158 -12.00 8.04 2.67
N SER A 159 -11.76 6.72 2.81
CA SER A 159 -10.57 6.21 3.53
C SER A 159 -9.26 6.60 2.85
N LYS A 160 -9.20 6.58 1.51
CA LYS A 160 -8.00 6.95 0.77
C LYS A 160 -7.76 8.46 0.76
N HIS A 161 -8.80 9.28 0.79
CA HIS A 161 -8.68 10.72 1.05
C HIS A 161 -8.20 11.00 2.49
N ALA A 162 -8.71 10.28 3.49
CA ALA A 162 -8.23 10.41 4.87
C ALA A 162 -6.72 10.10 4.98
N ALA A 163 -6.24 9.09 4.26
CA ALA A 163 -4.82 8.74 4.24
C ALA A 163 -3.94 9.87 3.66
N THR A 164 -4.44 10.71 2.74
CA THR A 164 -3.67 11.87 2.24
C THR A 164 -3.44 12.91 3.33
N GLY A 165 -4.44 13.14 4.19
CA GLY A 165 -4.33 14.01 5.36
C GLY A 165 -3.33 13.46 6.37
N LEU A 166 -3.39 12.14 6.63
CA LEU A 166 -2.45 11.45 7.53
C LEU A 166 -1.00 11.60 7.05
N ILE A 167 -0.72 11.38 5.77
CA ILE A 167 0.62 11.53 5.18
C ILE A 167 1.17 12.94 5.42
N ARG A 168 0.38 13.97 5.14
CA ARG A 168 0.80 15.37 5.31
C ARG A 168 1.08 15.71 6.77
N GLN A 169 0.21 15.27 7.68
CA GLN A 169 0.38 15.51 9.10
C GLN A 169 1.62 14.80 9.65
N LEU A 170 1.82 13.52 9.32
CA LEU A 170 2.99 12.77 9.76
C LEU A 170 4.29 13.32 9.15
N ALA A 171 4.27 13.76 7.89
CA ALA A 171 5.42 14.40 7.26
C ALA A 171 5.84 15.69 8.00
N TYR A 172 4.88 16.49 8.43
CA TYR A 172 5.12 17.69 9.21
C TYR A 172 5.62 17.36 10.62
N GLU A 173 4.98 16.42 11.32
CA GLU A 173 5.26 16.08 12.71
C GLU A 173 6.62 15.38 12.88
N LEU A 174 7.01 14.50 11.95
CA LEU A 174 8.20 13.67 12.06
C LEU A 174 9.44 14.31 11.41
N ALA A 175 9.29 15.46 10.74
CA ALA A 175 10.43 16.21 10.22
C ALA A 175 11.29 16.77 11.39
N PRO A 176 12.62 16.90 11.20
CA PRO A 176 13.40 16.57 10.01
C PRO A 176 13.88 15.10 9.95
N LYS A 177 13.50 14.27 10.90
CA LYS A 177 14.07 12.93 11.07
C LYS A 177 13.49 11.86 10.12
N VAL A 178 12.18 11.89 9.87
CA VAL A 178 11.52 10.87 9.04
C VAL A 178 10.82 11.54 7.87
N ARG A 179 11.08 11.03 6.67
CA ARG A 179 10.34 11.41 5.46
C ARG A 179 9.07 10.58 5.36
N VAL A 180 7.94 11.21 5.06
CA VAL A 180 6.65 10.50 4.94
C VAL A 180 6.02 10.85 3.60
N ASN A 181 5.75 9.83 2.77
CA ASN A 181 5.24 10.01 1.41
C ASN A 181 4.14 8.97 1.10
N GLY A 182 3.50 9.09 -0.05
CA GLY A 182 2.49 8.15 -0.53
C GLY A 182 2.66 7.78 -1.99
N VAL A 183 2.15 6.60 -2.34
CA VAL A 183 2.02 6.15 -3.73
C VAL A 183 0.58 5.73 -3.97
N GLY A 184 -0.03 6.24 -5.02
CA GLY A 184 -1.41 5.93 -5.39
C GLY A 184 -1.50 5.20 -6.73
N PRO A 185 -1.55 3.87 -6.70
CA PRO A 185 -1.77 3.06 -7.90
C PRO A 185 -3.21 3.17 -8.42
N CYS A 186 -3.44 2.79 -9.66
CA CYS A 186 -4.76 2.46 -10.20
C CYS A 186 -5.10 0.97 -10.00
N GLY A 187 -6.23 0.53 -10.56
CA GLY A 187 -6.62 -0.88 -10.57
C GLY A 187 -5.58 -1.75 -11.25
N MET A 188 -5.26 -2.89 -10.63
CA MET A 188 -4.24 -3.83 -11.08
C MET A 188 -4.66 -5.27 -10.83
N ALA A 189 -4.01 -6.23 -11.45
CA ALA A 189 -4.19 -7.65 -11.19
C ALA A 189 -3.76 -7.98 -9.75
N SER A 190 -4.72 -8.11 -8.81
CA SER A 190 -4.42 -8.40 -7.41
C SER A 190 -5.54 -9.18 -6.72
N ASP A 191 -5.25 -9.77 -5.56
CA ASP A 191 -6.25 -10.41 -4.70
C ASP A 191 -6.79 -9.42 -3.64
N LEU A 192 -7.05 -8.17 -4.05
CA LEU A 192 -7.66 -7.17 -3.17
C LEU A 192 -9.12 -7.56 -2.91
N ARG A 193 -9.47 -7.69 -1.63
CA ARG A 193 -10.79 -8.13 -1.17
C ARG A 193 -11.50 -7.02 -0.42
N GLY A 194 -12.80 -7.23 -0.15
CA GLY A 194 -13.63 -6.26 0.53
C GLY A 194 -13.89 -6.59 2.01
N PRO A 195 -14.64 -5.70 2.69
CA PRO A 195 -15.07 -5.91 4.07
C PRO A 195 -15.98 -7.13 4.22
N GLN A 196 -15.81 -7.87 5.31
CA GLN A 196 -16.73 -8.94 5.70
C GLN A 196 -18.12 -8.39 5.97
N ALA A 197 -18.21 -7.23 6.59
CA ALA A 197 -19.47 -6.54 6.88
C ALA A 197 -20.30 -6.24 5.61
N LEU A 198 -19.66 -6.13 4.45
CA LEU A 198 -20.32 -5.98 3.14
C LEU A 198 -20.51 -7.33 2.41
N GLY A 199 -20.19 -8.47 3.02
CA GLY A 199 -20.21 -9.78 2.38
C GLY A 199 -19.15 -9.96 1.27
N GLN A 200 -18.06 -9.22 1.32
CA GLN A 200 -17.09 -9.12 0.23
C GLN A 200 -15.71 -9.74 0.56
N SER A 201 -15.56 -10.39 1.72
CA SER A 201 -14.28 -10.97 2.16
C SER A 201 -13.76 -12.08 1.26
N GLU A 202 -14.65 -12.80 0.56
CA GLU A 202 -14.30 -13.86 -0.39
C GLU A 202 -14.30 -13.40 -1.85
N THR A 203 -14.61 -12.13 -2.10
CA THR A 203 -14.65 -11.56 -3.45
C THR A 203 -13.32 -10.86 -3.76
N SER A 204 -12.58 -11.37 -4.73
CA SER A 204 -11.38 -10.72 -5.24
C SER A 204 -11.71 -9.65 -6.28
N ILE A 205 -10.95 -8.58 -6.31
CA ILE A 205 -11.05 -7.53 -7.36
C ILE A 205 -10.93 -8.12 -8.77
N MET A 206 -10.19 -9.23 -8.94
CA MET A 206 -10.04 -9.91 -10.23
C MET A 206 -11.35 -10.46 -10.80
N GLN A 207 -12.36 -10.69 -9.95
CA GLN A 207 -13.69 -11.10 -10.42
C GLN A 207 -14.46 -9.94 -11.07
N SER A 208 -14.08 -8.70 -10.76
CA SER A 208 -14.72 -7.47 -11.25
C SER A 208 -13.93 -6.79 -12.38
N LEU A 209 -12.64 -7.11 -12.53
CA LEU A 209 -11.77 -6.51 -13.55
C LEU A 209 -11.78 -7.32 -14.84
N THR A 210 -12.00 -6.62 -15.95
CA THR A 210 -11.78 -7.16 -17.29
C THR A 210 -10.52 -6.48 -17.84
N PRO A 211 -9.43 -7.24 -18.14
CA PRO A 211 -8.17 -6.66 -18.58
C PRO A 211 -8.31 -5.67 -19.75
N GLU A 212 -9.11 -6.05 -20.76
CA GLU A 212 -9.33 -5.23 -21.94
C GLU A 212 -10.06 -3.91 -21.61
N LYS A 213 -11.04 -3.96 -20.70
CA LYS A 213 -11.76 -2.75 -20.26
C LYS A 213 -10.84 -1.82 -19.45
N ILE A 214 -9.99 -2.38 -18.60
CA ILE A 214 -9.04 -1.56 -17.82
C ILE A 214 -8.02 -0.93 -18.76
N ALA A 215 -7.41 -1.69 -19.68
CA ALA A 215 -6.48 -1.15 -20.66
C ALA A 215 -7.11 -0.03 -21.51
N ALA A 216 -8.37 -0.19 -21.92
CA ALA A 216 -9.07 0.80 -22.74
C ALA A 216 -9.34 2.14 -22.03
N ILE A 217 -9.45 2.17 -20.71
CA ILE A 217 -9.69 3.41 -19.94
C ILE A 217 -8.41 4.12 -19.51
N LEU A 218 -7.27 3.42 -19.55
CA LEU A 218 -5.98 3.97 -19.17
C LEU A 218 -5.29 4.63 -20.36
N PRO A 219 -4.80 5.87 -20.24
CA PRO A 219 -4.04 6.51 -21.32
C PRO A 219 -2.84 5.72 -21.81
N LEU A 220 -2.15 4.97 -20.95
CA LEU A 220 -1.03 4.10 -21.34
C LEU A 220 -1.45 2.74 -21.92
N GLN A 221 -2.74 2.42 -21.97
CA GLN A 221 -3.35 1.29 -22.69
C GLN A 221 -2.77 -0.09 -22.40
N PHE A 222 -2.42 -0.38 -21.15
CA PHE A 222 -2.01 -1.73 -20.72
C PHE A 222 -2.82 -2.18 -19.49
N PHE A 223 -2.86 -3.47 -19.20
CA PHE A 223 -3.44 -4.01 -17.98
C PHE A 223 -2.37 -4.10 -16.88
N PRO A 224 -2.40 -3.19 -15.87
CA PRO A 224 -1.32 -3.08 -14.92
C PRO A 224 -1.16 -4.34 -14.05
N GLN A 225 0.09 -4.75 -13.86
CA GLN A 225 0.50 -5.78 -12.93
C GLN A 225 1.05 -5.14 -11.65
N PRO A 226 1.02 -5.81 -10.50
CA PRO A 226 1.58 -5.28 -9.25
C PRO A 226 3.03 -4.79 -9.37
N ALA A 227 3.85 -5.47 -10.16
CA ALA A 227 5.26 -5.12 -10.38
C ALA A 227 5.44 -3.74 -11.03
N ASP A 228 4.49 -3.28 -11.86
CA ASP A 228 4.55 -1.98 -12.54
C ASP A 228 4.56 -0.80 -11.57
N PHE A 229 4.08 -1.01 -10.35
CA PHE A 229 3.97 0.04 -9.33
C PHE A 229 5.10 0.06 -8.31
N THR A 230 6.05 -0.86 -8.35
CA THR A 230 7.09 -0.99 -7.32
C THR A 230 8.16 0.11 -7.39
N GLY A 231 8.43 0.64 -8.58
CA GLY A 231 9.47 1.65 -8.81
C GLY A 231 9.35 2.89 -7.93
N PRO A 232 8.18 3.54 -7.82
CA PRO A 232 7.98 4.68 -6.92
C PRO A 232 8.29 4.38 -5.44
N TYR A 233 8.00 3.16 -4.95
CA TYR A 233 8.31 2.77 -3.58
C TYR A 233 9.83 2.65 -3.36
N VAL A 234 10.55 2.02 -4.30
CA VAL A 234 12.02 1.92 -4.26
C VAL A 234 12.63 3.32 -4.24
N MET A 235 12.18 4.21 -5.12
CA MET A 235 12.66 5.60 -5.16
C MET A 235 12.39 6.33 -3.84
N LEU A 236 11.18 6.22 -3.27
CA LEU A 236 10.81 6.90 -2.02
C LEU A 236 11.52 6.31 -0.80
N ALA A 237 11.83 5.02 -0.78
CA ALA A 237 12.61 4.38 0.28
C ALA A 237 14.07 4.83 0.26
N SER A 238 14.67 5.00 -0.91
CA SER A 238 16.09 5.38 -1.06
C SER A 238 16.34 6.78 -0.52
N ARG A 239 17.21 6.91 0.48
CA ARG A 239 17.64 8.20 1.01
C ARG A 239 18.44 8.99 -0.02
N ARG A 240 19.27 8.33 -0.81
CA ARG A 240 20.10 8.95 -1.84
C ARG A 240 19.24 9.61 -2.92
N ASN A 241 18.20 8.90 -3.38
CA ASN A 241 17.36 9.36 -4.48
C ASN A 241 16.19 10.26 -4.02
N ASN A 242 15.90 10.31 -2.72
CA ASN A 242 14.69 10.97 -2.20
C ASN A 242 14.94 11.81 -0.93
N ARG A 243 16.07 12.49 -0.83
CA ARG A 243 16.37 13.32 0.36
C ARG A 243 15.43 14.52 0.52
N ALA A 244 14.93 15.06 -0.57
CA ALA A 244 14.17 16.31 -0.59
C ALA A 244 12.64 16.11 -0.59
N LEU A 245 12.14 14.86 -0.63
CA LEU A 245 10.70 14.59 -0.74
C LEU A 245 10.12 14.14 0.60
N SER A 246 9.23 14.95 1.19
CA SER A 246 8.38 14.60 2.33
C SER A 246 7.02 15.27 2.17
N GLY A 247 5.93 14.57 2.47
CA GLY A 247 4.56 15.01 2.25
C GLY A 247 4.08 14.89 0.80
N VAL A 248 4.87 14.24 -0.06
CA VAL A 248 4.56 14.04 -1.49
C VAL A 248 3.73 12.77 -1.68
N MET A 249 2.80 12.84 -2.60
CA MET A 249 1.99 11.70 -3.03
C MET A 249 2.13 11.53 -4.54
N ILE A 250 2.73 10.39 -4.94
CA ILE A 250 2.95 10.05 -6.35
C ILE A 250 1.72 9.34 -6.88
N ASN A 251 1.09 9.94 -7.89
CA ASN A 251 0.02 9.30 -8.62
C ASN A 251 0.61 8.36 -9.68
N ALA A 252 0.56 7.07 -9.40
CA ALA A 252 1.07 6.01 -10.28
C ALA A 252 -0.13 5.27 -10.91
N ASP A 253 -0.86 5.93 -11.81
CA ASP A 253 -2.17 5.48 -12.28
C ASP A 253 -2.27 5.26 -13.80
N ALA A 254 -1.13 5.04 -14.46
CA ALA A 254 -1.06 4.85 -15.91
C ALA A 254 -1.70 6.00 -16.71
N GLY A 255 -1.67 7.22 -16.15
CA GLY A 255 -2.20 8.42 -16.78
C GLY A 255 -3.70 8.66 -16.55
N LEU A 256 -4.37 7.87 -15.71
CA LEU A 256 -5.81 7.99 -15.49
C LEU A 256 -6.22 9.39 -15.00
N ALA A 257 -5.40 10.04 -14.17
CA ALA A 257 -5.64 11.40 -13.66
C ALA A 257 -5.66 12.48 -14.74
N ILE A 258 -4.97 12.28 -15.85
CA ILE A 258 -4.89 13.26 -16.95
C ILE A 258 -5.81 12.91 -18.12
N ARG A 259 -6.67 11.92 -17.96
CA ARG A 259 -7.63 11.52 -18.98
C ARG A 259 -8.62 12.65 -19.28
N GLY A 260 -8.60 13.13 -20.52
CA GLY A 260 -9.54 14.13 -21.00
C GLY A 260 -10.94 13.59 -21.30
N ILE A 261 -11.84 14.47 -21.74
CA ILE A 261 -13.21 14.12 -22.16
C ILE A 261 -13.18 13.28 -23.45
N ARG A 262 -12.16 13.47 -24.29
CA ARG A 262 -11.96 12.72 -25.53
C ARG A 262 -10.77 11.78 -25.39
N HIS A 263 -10.90 10.61 -25.99
CA HIS A 263 -9.74 9.73 -26.17
C HIS A 263 -8.83 10.36 -27.24
N VAL A 264 -7.61 10.68 -26.88
CA VAL A 264 -6.57 11.19 -27.80
C VAL A 264 -5.39 10.25 -27.71
N ALA A 265 -5.03 9.64 -28.82
CA ALA A 265 -3.95 8.65 -28.89
C ALA A 265 -3.00 8.98 -30.06
N ALA A 266 -2.65 10.26 -30.20
CA ALA A 266 -1.81 10.74 -31.30
C ALA A 266 -0.47 9.99 -31.43
N GLY A 267 0.07 9.43 -30.35
CA GLY A 267 1.26 8.60 -30.40
C GLY A 267 1.10 7.25 -31.12
N LEU A 268 -0.13 6.81 -31.37
CA LEU A 268 -0.38 5.58 -32.15
C LEU A 268 -0.26 5.78 -33.66
N ASP A 269 -0.28 7.02 -34.11
CA ASP A 269 -0.23 7.37 -35.53
C ASP A 269 1.18 7.75 -35.99
N LEU A 270 2.17 7.67 -35.11
CA LEU A 270 3.58 7.90 -35.34
C LEU A 270 4.35 6.59 -35.44
#